data_67cee6139b635572149f94df2927fe91
#
_entry.id   67cee6139b635572149f94df2927fe91
#
_cell.length_a   1.000
_cell.length_b   1.000
_cell.length_c   1.000
_cell.angle_alpha   90.00
_cell.angle_beta   90.00
_cell.angle_gamma   90.00
#
_symmetry.space_group_name_H-M   'P 1'
#
loop_
_entity.id
_entity.type
_entity.pdbx_description
1 polymer ?
#
loop_
_entity_poly.entity_id
_entity_poly.type
_entity_poly.pdbx_seq_one_letter_code
_entity_poly.pdbx_strand_id
1 'polypeptide(L)'
;MEVVLSLGLGALMGWLLHLVEQFFHSRSKRMSLSVGFVLLTVGLSTLHFEIGPIHCGFSLLLVCMMTGTIFCNICDTSEELMNRIDGWTMPLNILFFVISGAELDLQILANPITIAVGVIYILARSAGKYYGSAFSCALTKQAKPITDNLGITLLPQAGVALGMALTAATLPDGAMTRNVVLFAVLIYELIGPMLTKRSLLRVGEIKPEGRTSARKLNPDAKTEG
;
A
#
# COMPACT_ATOMS: atom_id res chain seq x y z
N MET A 1 -14.61 -8.41 -16.42
CA MET A 1 -13.58 -8.81 -17.40
C MET A 1 -12.21 -8.27 -17.02
N GLU A 2 -12.08 -6.97 -16.73
CA GLU A 2 -10.83 -6.30 -16.33
C GLU A 2 -10.09 -6.96 -15.15
N VAL A 3 -10.81 -7.36 -14.10
CA VAL A 3 -10.23 -8.01 -12.92
C VAL A 3 -9.54 -9.33 -13.29
N VAL A 4 -10.20 -10.18 -14.09
CA VAL A 4 -9.64 -11.48 -14.48
C VAL A 4 -8.42 -11.31 -15.38
N LEU A 5 -8.49 -10.36 -16.33
CA LEU A 5 -7.37 -10.04 -17.22
C LEU A 5 -6.18 -9.48 -16.43
N SER A 6 -6.45 -8.59 -15.45
CA SER A 6 -5.40 -8.01 -14.59
C SER A 6 -4.71 -9.07 -13.72
N LEU A 7 -5.50 -9.98 -13.13
CA LEU A 7 -4.93 -11.10 -12.36
C LEU A 7 -4.12 -12.05 -13.25
N GLY A 8 -4.62 -12.36 -14.45
CA GLY A 8 -3.92 -13.20 -15.42
C GLY A 8 -2.61 -12.60 -15.90
N LEU A 9 -2.62 -11.30 -16.27
CA LEU A 9 -1.42 -10.58 -16.68
C LEU A 9 -0.42 -10.51 -15.52
N GLY A 10 -0.88 -10.15 -14.31
CA GLY A 10 -0.03 -10.08 -13.13
C GLY A 10 0.60 -11.43 -12.77
N ALA A 11 -0.16 -12.52 -12.85
CA ALA A 11 0.36 -13.86 -12.62
C ALA A 11 1.43 -14.26 -13.65
N LEU A 12 1.17 -13.98 -14.92
CA LEU A 12 2.13 -14.23 -16.01
C LEU A 12 3.43 -13.44 -15.78
N MET A 13 3.33 -12.15 -15.46
CA MET A 13 4.48 -11.29 -15.23
C MET A 13 5.27 -11.72 -13.99
N GLY A 14 4.62 -12.11 -12.90
CA GLY A 14 5.29 -12.64 -11.71
C GLY A 14 6.03 -13.94 -11.97
N TRP A 15 5.44 -14.84 -12.75
CA TRP A 15 6.07 -16.07 -13.17
C TRP A 15 7.26 -15.83 -14.11
N LEU A 16 7.12 -14.94 -15.09
CA LEU A 16 8.22 -14.56 -15.99
C LEU A 16 9.38 -13.92 -15.22
N LEU A 17 9.09 -13.04 -14.26
CA LEU A 17 10.11 -12.45 -13.41
C LEU A 17 10.92 -13.54 -12.67
N HIS A 18 10.23 -14.51 -12.08
CA HIS A 18 10.88 -15.66 -11.43
C HIS A 18 11.81 -16.42 -12.38
N LEU A 19 11.35 -16.73 -13.60
CA LEU A 19 12.17 -17.44 -14.60
C LEU A 19 13.42 -16.65 -14.97
N VAL A 20 13.27 -15.35 -15.23
CA VAL A 20 14.39 -14.50 -15.65
C VAL A 20 15.39 -14.31 -14.51
N GLU A 21 14.93 -14.23 -13.26
CA GLU A 21 15.81 -14.12 -12.08
C GLU A 21 16.71 -15.35 -11.87
N GLN A 22 16.26 -16.54 -12.27
CA GLN A 22 17.08 -17.75 -12.17
C GLN A 22 18.35 -17.69 -13.01
N PHE A 23 18.35 -16.93 -14.11
CA PHE A 23 19.52 -16.77 -14.99
C PHE A 23 20.58 -15.82 -14.42
N PHE A 24 20.20 -14.95 -13.46
CA PHE A 24 21.12 -13.94 -12.95
C PHE A 24 21.58 -14.27 -11.52
N HIS A 25 22.88 -14.49 -11.37
CA HIS A 25 23.50 -14.80 -10.06
C HIS A 25 23.99 -13.54 -9.33
N SER A 26 24.14 -12.40 -10.02
CA SER A 26 24.62 -11.15 -9.42
C SER A 26 23.50 -10.39 -8.72
N ARG A 27 23.71 -10.07 -7.44
CA ARG A 27 22.75 -9.36 -6.58
C ARG A 27 22.31 -8.00 -7.13
N SER A 28 23.23 -7.21 -7.71
CA SER A 28 22.93 -5.90 -8.30
C SER A 28 22.11 -6.03 -9.58
N LYS A 29 22.42 -7.02 -10.42
CA LYS A 29 21.70 -7.26 -11.67
C LYS A 29 20.26 -7.70 -11.41
N ARG A 30 20.02 -8.53 -10.40
CA ARG A 30 18.68 -8.96 -9.97
C ARG A 30 17.81 -7.76 -9.56
N MET A 31 18.35 -6.85 -8.73
CA MET A 31 17.63 -5.66 -8.33
C MET A 31 17.24 -4.78 -9.53
N SER A 32 18.20 -4.48 -10.42
CA SER A 32 17.93 -3.67 -11.61
C SER A 32 16.92 -4.35 -12.54
N LEU A 33 17.01 -5.67 -12.67
CA LEU A 33 16.07 -6.47 -13.45
C LEU A 33 14.65 -6.38 -12.88
N SER A 34 14.50 -6.58 -11.57
CA SER A 34 13.18 -6.52 -10.90
C SER A 34 12.54 -5.15 -11.07
N VAL A 35 13.31 -4.07 -10.88
CA VAL A 35 12.81 -2.70 -11.11
C VAL A 35 12.40 -2.51 -12.57
N GLY A 36 13.24 -2.93 -13.52
CA GLY A 36 12.92 -2.87 -14.95
C GLY A 36 11.68 -3.68 -15.30
N PHE A 37 11.50 -4.84 -14.68
CA PHE A 37 10.35 -5.71 -14.89
C PHE A 37 9.07 -5.12 -14.33
N VAL A 38 9.13 -4.47 -13.17
CA VAL A 38 7.99 -3.73 -12.60
C VAL A 38 7.59 -2.59 -13.54
N LEU A 39 8.55 -1.80 -14.03
CA LEU A 39 8.28 -0.74 -14.99
C LEU A 39 7.67 -1.27 -16.30
N LEU A 40 8.16 -2.39 -16.80
CA LEU A 40 7.58 -3.09 -17.96
C LEU A 40 6.13 -3.52 -17.67
N THR A 41 5.88 -4.09 -16.51
CA THR A 41 4.53 -4.51 -16.09
C THR A 41 3.57 -3.32 -16.00
N VAL A 42 4.05 -2.20 -15.44
CA VAL A 42 3.30 -0.94 -15.41
C VAL A 42 2.99 -0.47 -16.83
N GLY A 43 4.00 -0.43 -17.72
CA GLY A 43 3.83 -0.04 -19.12
C GLY A 43 2.83 -0.93 -19.87
N LEU A 44 2.88 -2.25 -19.65
CA LEU A 44 1.92 -3.18 -20.26
C LEU A 44 0.50 -3.01 -19.71
N SER A 45 0.35 -2.66 -18.44
CA SER A 45 -0.96 -2.43 -17.82
C SER A 45 -1.65 -1.15 -18.30
N THR A 46 -0.92 -0.21 -18.89
CA THR A 46 -1.50 1.00 -19.51
C THR A 46 -2.03 0.78 -20.92
N LEU A 47 -1.81 -0.41 -21.49
CA LEU A 47 -2.34 -0.74 -22.81
C LEU A 47 -3.86 -0.95 -22.71
N HIS A 48 -4.60 -0.18 -23.45
CA HIS A 48 -6.04 -0.34 -23.61
C HIS A 48 -6.30 -1.06 -24.94
N PHE A 49 -7.03 -2.16 -24.88
CA PHE A 49 -7.42 -2.90 -26.05
C PHE A 49 -8.93 -2.76 -26.25
N GLU A 50 -9.31 -2.40 -27.47
CA GLU A 50 -10.70 -2.40 -27.91
C GLU A 50 -10.95 -3.67 -28.72
N ILE A 51 -11.66 -4.62 -28.15
CA ILE A 51 -12.07 -5.83 -28.85
C ILE A 51 -13.58 -5.72 -29.14
N GLY A 52 -13.91 -5.10 -30.27
CA GLY A 52 -15.31 -4.85 -30.69
C GLY A 52 -15.99 -3.82 -29.76
N PRO A 53 -17.19 -4.10 -29.21
CA PRO A 53 -17.88 -3.16 -28.32
C PRO A 53 -17.39 -3.17 -26.87
N ILE A 54 -16.36 -3.96 -26.54
CA ILE A 54 -15.88 -4.14 -25.18
C ILE A 54 -14.54 -3.39 -25.01
N HIS A 55 -14.55 -2.34 -24.19
CA HIS A 55 -13.33 -1.69 -23.74
C HIS A 55 -12.67 -2.57 -22.66
N CYS A 56 -11.53 -3.17 -22.99
CA CYS A 56 -10.75 -3.96 -22.06
C CYS A 56 -9.55 -3.13 -21.56
N GLY A 57 -9.57 -2.79 -20.29
CA GLY A 57 -8.45 -2.17 -19.59
C GLY A 57 -7.86 -3.11 -18.54
N PHE A 58 -6.67 -2.79 -18.06
CA PHE A 58 -6.06 -3.47 -16.93
C PHE A 58 -6.07 -2.55 -15.71
N SER A 59 -6.37 -3.09 -14.53
CA SER A 59 -6.16 -2.39 -13.27
C SER A 59 -4.69 -2.49 -12.89
N LEU A 60 -3.95 -1.37 -13.02
CA LEU A 60 -2.53 -1.26 -12.71
C LEU A 60 -2.18 -1.83 -11.32
N LEU A 61 -2.95 -1.42 -10.30
CA LEU A 61 -2.70 -1.86 -8.93
C LEU A 61 -2.89 -3.38 -8.78
N LEU A 62 -3.91 -3.93 -9.43
CA LEU A 62 -4.21 -5.35 -9.35
C LEU A 62 -3.16 -6.20 -10.09
N VAL A 63 -2.68 -5.73 -11.25
CA VAL A 63 -1.59 -6.37 -11.99
C VAL A 63 -0.32 -6.39 -11.14
N CYS A 64 0.10 -5.25 -10.58
CA CYS A 64 1.31 -5.16 -9.76
C CYS A 64 1.19 -6.01 -8.48
N MET A 65 0.04 -5.99 -7.81
CA MET A 65 -0.21 -6.82 -6.63
C MET A 65 -0.09 -8.31 -6.95
N MET A 66 -0.68 -8.76 -8.04
CA MET A 66 -0.63 -10.17 -8.44
C MET A 66 0.78 -10.59 -8.88
N THR A 67 1.51 -9.71 -9.60
CA THR A 67 2.91 -9.93 -9.96
C THR A 67 3.77 -10.18 -8.72
N GLY A 68 3.65 -9.33 -7.71
CA GLY A 68 4.36 -9.48 -6.44
C GLY A 68 3.95 -10.75 -5.69
N THR A 69 2.64 -11.03 -5.66
CA THR A 69 2.12 -12.24 -4.98
C THR A 69 2.69 -13.51 -5.59
N ILE A 70 2.64 -13.67 -6.91
CA ILE A 70 3.17 -14.87 -7.58
C ILE A 70 4.68 -14.95 -7.38
N PHE A 71 5.40 -13.86 -7.60
CA PHE A 71 6.85 -13.82 -7.44
C PHE A 71 7.30 -14.22 -6.03
N CYS A 72 6.70 -13.62 -4.99
CA CYS A 72 7.07 -13.91 -3.61
C CYS A 72 6.73 -15.33 -3.15
N ASN A 73 5.72 -15.97 -3.75
CA ASN A 73 5.34 -17.34 -3.39
C ASN A 73 6.15 -18.42 -4.14
N ILE A 74 6.75 -18.09 -5.29
CA ILE A 74 7.47 -19.05 -6.12
C ILE A 74 9.00 -18.91 -5.94
N CYS A 75 9.49 -17.69 -5.64
CA CYS A 75 10.90 -17.39 -5.59
C CYS A 75 11.48 -17.52 -4.17
N ASP A 76 12.39 -18.45 -3.94
CA ASP A 76 13.03 -18.68 -2.64
C ASP A 76 13.88 -17.48 -2.15
N THR A 77 14.40 -16.67 -3.06
CA THR A 77 15.24 -15.50 -2.76
C THR A 77 14.44 -14.19 -2.69
N SER A 78 13.11 -14.27 -2.72
CA SER A 78 12.22 -13.11 -2.74
C SER A 78 12.41 -12.19 -1.53
N GLU A 79 12.62 -12.74 -0.34
CA GLU A 79 12.79 -11.97 0.89
C GLU A 79 14.06 -11.11 0.87
N GLU A 80 15.19 -11.66 0.41
CA GLU A 80 16.45 -10.92 0.26
C GLU A 80 16.29 -9.78 -0.75
N LEU A 81 15.63 -10.05 -1.87
CA LEU A 81 15.39 -9.06 -2.92
C LEU A 81 14.47 -7.96 -2.46
N MET A 82 13.35 -8.29 -1.80
CA MET A 82 12.40 -7.31 -1.27
C MET A 82 13.06 -6.36 -0.26
N ASN A 83 13.87 -6.88 0.67
CA ASN A 83 14.60 -6.04 1.63
C ASN A 83 15.54 -5.02 0.94
N ARG A 84 16.08 -5.35 -0.22
CA ARG A 84 16.93 -4.44 -1.01
C ARG A 84 16.12 -3.42 -1.78
N ILE A 85 15.01 -3.85 -2.37
CA ILE A 85 14.08 -2.97 -3.09
C ILE A 85 13.50 -1.95 -2.13
N ASP A 86 13.15 -2.32 -0.90
CA ASP A 86 12.65 -1.41 0.13
C ASP A 86 13.63 -0.25 0.39
N GLY A 87 14.93 -0.54 0.50
CA GLY A 87 15.94 0.50 0.65
C GLY A 87 16.04 1.45 -0.54
N TRP A 88 15.83 0.94 -1.75
CA TRP A 88 15.88 1.72 -2.97
C TRP A 88 14.60 2.53 -3.22
N THR A 89 13.44 2.00 -2.82
CA THR A 89 12.14 2.68 -2.99
C THR A 89 11.88 3.77 -1.96
N MET A 90 12.62 3.80 -0.84
CA MET A 90 12.43 4.80 0.21
C MET A 90 12.52 6.26 -0.31
N PRO A 91 13.54 6.66 -1.11
CA PRO A 91 13.59 8.02 -1.70
C PRO A 91 12.42 8.31 -2.63
N LEU A 92 11.95 7.30 -3.38
CA LEU A 92 10.80 7.44 -4.27
C LEU A 92 9.50 7.66 -3.48
N ASN A 93 9.34 6.96 -2.37
CA ASN A 93 8.21 7.18 -1.47
C ASN A 93 8.20 8.60 -0.91
N ILE A 94 9.36 9.12 -0.47
CA ILE A 94 9.48 10.50 0.01
C ILE A 94 9.08 11.48 -1.10
N LEU A 95 9.63 11.31 -2.31
CA LEU A 95 9.31 12.16 -3.46
C LEU A 95 7.81 12.11 -3.81
N PHE A 96 7.21 10.92 -3.79
CA PHE A 96 5.79 10.73 -4.02
C PHE A 96 4.92 11.51 -3.01
N PHE A 97 5.24 11.45 -1.72
CA PHE A 97 4.51 12.20 -0.70
C PHE A 97 4.71 13.72 -0.82
N VAL A 98 5.92 14.17 -1.16
CA VAL A 98 6.20 15.60 -1.38
C VAL A 98 5.40 16.14 -2.56
N ILE A 99 5.39 15.43 -3.70
CA ILE A 99 4.64 15.84 -4.89
C ILE A 99 3.12 15.82 -4.58
N SER A 100 2.63 14.75 -3.95
CA SER A 100 1.22 14.64 -3.58
C SER A 100 0.78 15.75 -2.62
N GLY A 101 1.65 16.14 -1.68
CA GLY A 101 1.40 17.27 -0.79
C GLY A 101 1.40 18.62 -1.52
N ALA A 102 2.30 18.79 -2.51
CA ALA A 102 2.35 20.00 -3.33
C ALA A 102 1.14 20.17 -4.26
N GLU A 103 0.51 19.07 -4.64
CA GLU A 103 -0.72 19.08 -5.45
C GLU A 103 -1.98 19.43 -4.64
N LEU A 104 -1.89 19.53 -3.30
CA LEU A 104 -3.01 19.89 -2.45
C LEU A 104 -3.38 21.36 -2.67
N ASP A 105 -4.56 21.60 -3.20
CA ASP A 105 -5.07 22.96 -3.40
C ASP A 105 -5.65 23.50 -2.07
N LEU A 106 -4.85 24.37 -1.43
CA LEU A 106 -5.23 24.99 -0.17
C LEU A 106 -6.41 25.96 -0.30
N GLN A 107 -6.67 26.51 -1.50
CA GLN A 107 -7.80 27.43 -1.72
C GLN A 107 -9.14 26.68 -1.61
N ILE A 108 -9.16 25.43 -2.05
CA ILE A 108 -10.37 24.58 -1.91
C ILE A 108 -10.63 24.24 -0.45
N LEU A 109 -9.58 24.13 0.37
CA LEU A 109 -9.71 23.95 1.81
C LEU A 109 -10.24 25.20 2.54
N ALA A 110 -10.19 26.38 1.90
CA ALA A 110 -10.81 27.57 2.45
C ALA A 110 -12.37 27.55 2.36
N ASN A 111 -12.93 26.65 1.55
CA ASN A 111 -14.37 26.49 1.43
C ASN A 111 -14.93 25.71 2.64
N PRO A 112 -15.81 26.30 3.46
CA PRO A 112 -16.34 25.64 4.67
C PRO A 112 -17.12 24.36 4.36
N ILE A 113 -17.74 24.25 3.19
CA ILE A 113 -18.45 23.04 2.76
C ILE A 113 -17.46 21.89 2.54
N THR A 114 -16.34 22.15 1.87
CA THR A 114 -15.31 21.13 1.62
C THR A 114 -14.68 20.65 2.93
N ILE A 115 -14.43 21.55 3.87
CA ILE A 115 -13.94 21.17 5.21
C ILE A 115 -14.97 20.31 5.94
N ALA A 116 -16.25 20.69 5.92
CA ALA A 116 -17.30 19.92 6.57
C ALA A 116 -17.42 18.50 6.00
N VAL A 117 -17.39 18.38 4.66
CA VAL A 117 -17.39 17.08 3.97
C VAL A 117 -16.14 16.26 4.33
N GLY A 118 -14.97 16.89 4.37
CA GLY A 118 -13.72 16.25 4.76
C GLY A 118 -13.75 15.72 6.19
N VAL A 119 -14.25 16.50 7.13
CA VAL A 119 -14.39 16.09 8.54
C VAL A 119 -15.38 14.94 8.68
N ILE A 120 -16.55 15.03 8.02
CA ILE A 120 -17.55 13.94 8.02
C ILE A 120 -16.94 12.66 7.43
N TYR A 121 -16.20 12.77 6.31
CA TYR A 121 -15.52 11.64 5.70
C TYR A 121 -14.52 10.99 6.67
N ILE A 122 -13.66 11.79 7.34
CA ILE A 122 -12.68 11.29 8.31
C ILE A 122 -13.36 10.56 9.46
N LEU A 123 -14.41 11.16 10.03
CA LEU A 123 -15.14 10.57 11.16
C LEU A 123 -15.87 9.28 10.76
N ALA A 124 -16.61 9.32 9.66
CA ALA A 124 -17.37 8.16 9.17
C ALA A 124 -16.42 6.99 8.82
N ARG A 125 -15.32 7.28 8.12
CA ARG A 125 -14.31 6.27 7.76
C ARG A 125 -13.62 5.70 9.00
N SER A 126 -13.22 6.55 9.95
CA SER A 126 -12.57 6.09 11.20
C SER A 126 -13.51 5.22 12.02
N ALA A 127 -14.77 5.65 12.17
CA ALA A 127 -15.80 4.87 12.84
C ALA A 127 -16.05 3.53 12.13
N GLY A 128 -16.19 3.54 10.81
CA GLY A 128 -16.39 2.33 10.01
C GLY A 128 -15.24 1.32 10.16
N LYS A 129 -13.99 1.79 10.12
CA LYS A 129 -12.81 0.93 10.33
C LYS A 129 -12.75 0.39 11.76
N TYR A 130 -12.98 1.23 12.75
CA TYR A 130 -12.92 0.83 14.16
C TYR A 130 -14.02 -0.18 14.50
N TYR A 131 -15.27 0.17 14.25
CA TYR A 131 -16.41 -0.70 14.57
C TYR A 131 -16.48 -1.92 13.65
N GLY A 132 -16.15 -1.78 12.36
CA GLY A 132 -16.12 -2.90 11.42
C GLY A 132 -15.08 -3.94 11.80
N SER A 133 -13.87 -3.54 12.18
CA SER A 133 -12.83 -4.47 12.65
C SER A 133 -13.19 -5.10 13.99
N ALA A 134 -13.71 -4.31 14.94
CA ALA A 134 -14.16 -4.82 16.24
C ALA A 134 -15.29 -5.85 16.09
N PHE A 135 -16.27 -5.58 15.23
CA PHE A 135 -17.35 -6.51 14.92
C PHE A 135 -16.83 -7.80 14.29
N SER A 136 -15.94 -7.69 13.29
CA SER A 136 -15.35 -8.86 12.64
C SER A 136 -14.52 -9.70 13.61
N CYS A 137 -13.72 -9.07 14.48
CA CYS A 137 -12.94 -9.76 15.51
C CYS A 137 -13.84 -10.43 16.56
N ALA A 138 -14.94 -9.78 16.95
CA ALA A 138 -15.92 -10.37 17.88
C ALA A 138 -16.60 -11.60 17.27
N LEU A 139 -16.95 -11.53 15.98
CA LEU A 139 -17.57 -12.65 15.26
C LEU A 139 -16.64 -13.86 15.15
N THR A 140 -15.35 -13.61 14.94
CA THR A 140 -14.31 -14.64 14.86
C THR A 140 -13.72 -15.03 16.22
N LYS A 141 -14.27 -14.50 17.33
CA LYS A 141 -13.85 -14.78 18.72
C LYS A 141 -12.36 -14.52 18.96
N GLN A 142 -11.83 -13.45 18.40
CA GLN A 142 -10.45 -13.04 18.62
C GLN A 142 -10.22 -12.54 20.05
N ALA A 143 -8.96 -12.56 20.50
CA ALA A 143 -8.59 -12.07 21.83
C ALA A 143 -8.95 -10.58 21.99
N LYS A 144 -9.38 -10.17 23.18
CA LYS A 144 -9.73 -8.77 23.49
C LYS A 144 -8.69 -7.74 23.06
N PRO A 145 -7.38 -7.93 23.30
CA PRO A 145 -6.36 -6.97 22.86
C PRO A 145 -6.39 -6.70 21.35
N ILE A 146 -6.67 -7.72 20.53
CA ILE A 146 -6.78 -7.59 19.07
C ILE A 146 -8.07 -6.83 18.74
N THR A 147 -9.21 -7.24 19.31
CA THR A 147 -10.51 -6.63 19.04
C THR A 147 -10.52 -5.11 19.34
N ASP A 148 -9.91 -4.70 20.44
CA ASP A 148 -9.93 -3.29 20.89
C ASP A 148 -8.93 -2.40 20.15
N ASN A 149 -7.85 -2.97 19.58
CA ASN A 149 -6.75 -2.19 19.03
C ASN A 149 -6.61 -2.29 17.50
N LEU A 150 -7.10 -3.36 16.87
CA LEU A 150 -6.96 -3.56 15.42
C LEU A 150 -7.55 -2.40 14.61
N GLY A 151 -8.73 -1.88 15.00
CA GLY A 151 -9.36 -0.77 14.31
C GLY A 151 -8.52 0.51 14.30
N ILE A 152 -7.76 0.75 15.37
CA ILE A 152 -6.86 1.90 15.48
C ILE A 152 -5.67 1.73 14.55
N THR A 153 -5.09 0.53 14.46
CA THR A 153 -3.93 0.27 13.58
C THR A 153 -4.29 0.31 12.09
N LEU A 154 -5.57 0.20 11.75
CA LEU A 154 -6.08 0.30 10.39
C LEU A 154 -6.39 1.75 9.96
N LEU A 155 -6.29 2.74 10.85
CA LEU A 155 -6.61 4.15 10.53
C LEU A 155 -5.67 4.78 9.50
N PRO A 156 -4.33 4.56 9.53
CA PRO A 156 -3.43 5.15 8.55
C PRO A 156 -3.90 4.88 7.11
N GLN A 157 -3.72 5.87 6.25
CA GLN A 157 -4.10 5.82 4.84
C GLN A 157 -3.07 6.58 4.03
N ALA A 158 -2.41 5.88 3.12
CA ALA A 158 -1.28 6.42 2.38
C ALA A 158 -1.40 6.19 0.86
N GLY A 159 -0.31 5.85 0.21
CA GLY A 159 -0.07 5.83 -1.20
C GLY A 159 -1.19 5.30 -2.11
N VAL A 160 -1.85 4.20 -1.73
CA VAL A 160 -2.96 3.65 -2.54
C VAL A 160 -4.13 4.62 -2.63
N ALA A 161 -4.48 5.28 -1.51
CA ALA A 161 -5.56 6.26 -1.51
C ALA A 161 -5.22 7.50 -2.33
N LEU A 162 -3.95 7.94 -2.30
CA LEU A 162 -3.45 9.02 -3.14
C LEU A 162 -3.52 8.66 -4.62
N GLY A 163 -3.03 7.47 -4.99
CA GLY A 163 -3.09 6.99 -6.37
C GLY A 163 -4.51 6.90 -6.90
N MET A 164 -5.44 6.39 -6.10
CA MET A 164 -6.87 6.33 -6.46
C MET A 164 -7.51 7.73 -6.54
N ALA A 165 -7.11 8.66 -5.67
CA ALA A 165 -7.61 10.03 -5.71
C ALA A 165 -7.18 10.76 -6.99
N LEU A 166 -5.95 10.52 -7.47
CA LEU A 166 -5.47 11.07 -8.75
C LEU A 166 -6.30 10.52 -9.92
N THR A 167 -6.60 9.22 -9.92
CA THR A 167 -7.47 8.61 -10.94
C THR A 167 -8.90 9.14 -10.85
N ALA A 168 -9.44 9.33 -9.63
CA ALA A 168 -10.77 9.90 -9.43
C ALA A 168 -10.89 11.35 -9.92
N ALA A 169 -9.80 12.10 -10.00
CA ALA A 169 -9.79 13.47 -10.50
C ALA A 169 -10.29 13.60 -11.95
N THR A 170 -10.26 12.52 -12.73
CA THR A 170 -10.77 12.48 -14.12
C THR A 170 -12.29 12.33 -14.22
N LEU A 171 -12.96 12.03 -13.09
CA LEU A 171 -14.43 11.89 -13.04
C LEU A 171 -15.13 13.24 -12.86
N PRO A 172 -16.43 13.36 -13.19
CA PRO A 172 -17.24 14.51 -12.83
C PRO A 172 -17.13 14.77 -11.32
N ASP A 173 -16.93 16.03 -10.91
CA ASP A 173 -16.65 16.43 -9.52
C ASP A 173 -15.41 15.79 -8.88
N GLY A 174 -14.55 15.18 -9.68
CA GLY A 174 -13.35 14.47 -9.23
C GLY A 174 -12.36 15.37 -8.49
N ALA A 175 -12.30 16.66 -8.84
CA ALA A 175 -11.44 17.63 -8.15
C ALA A 175 -11.82 17.78 -6.66
N MET A 176 -13.10 17.86 -6.34
CA MET A 176 -13.55 17.93 -4.94
C MET A 176 -13.24 16.62 -4.20
N THR A 177 -13.55 15.48 -4.81
CA THR A 177 -13.25 14.15 -4.26
C THR A 177 -11.76 13.98 -3.98
N ARG A 178 -10.91 14.33 -4.95
CA ARG A 178 -9.45 14.30 -4.80
C ARG A 178 -9.00 15.13 -3.60
N ASN A 179 -9.43 16.37 -3.49
CA ASN A 179 -8.99 17.28 -2.43
C ASN A 179 -9.47 16.82 -1.04
N VAL A 180 -10.70 16.32 -0.92
CA VAL A 180 -11.21 15.74 0.32
C VAL A 180 -10.37 14.53 0.74
N VAL A 181 -10.03 13.65 -0.20
CA VAL A 181 -9.18 12.47 0.08
C VAL A 181 -7.76 12.89 0.45
N LEU A 182 -7.14 13.83 -0.28
CA LEU A 182 -5.80 14.35 0.01
C LEU A 182 -5.74 14.97 1.41
N PHE A 183 -6.73 15.78 1.77
CA PHE A 183 -6.84 16.37 3.10
C PHE A 183 -6.95 15.30 4.19
N ALA A 184 -7.80 14.29 3.98
CA ALA A 184 -7.96 13.20 4.93
C ALA A 184 -6.68 12.37 5.07
N VAL A 185 -5.98 12.09 3.95
CA VAL A 185 -4.70 11.38 3.96
C VAL A 185 -3.67 12.16 4.78
N LEU A 186 -3.56 13.48 4.59
CA LEU A 186 -2.65 14.32 5.38
C LEU A 186 -2.88 14.15 6.88
N ILE A 187 -4.14 14.18 7.32
CA ILE A 187 -4.49 14.01 8.74
C ILE A 187 -4.16 12.59 9.22
N TYR A 188 -4.49 11.56 8.41
CA TYR A 188 -4.20 10.19 8.78
C TYR A 188 -2.71 9.87 8.82
N GLU A 189 -1.90 10.48 7.97
CA GLU A 189 -0.44 10.32 7.97
C GLU A 189 0.21 11.00 9.18
N LEU A 190 -0.32 12.14 9.63
CA LEU A 190 0.19 12.83 10.82
C LEU A 190 -0.20 12.12 12.12
N ILE A 191 -1.45 11.69 12.23
CA ILE A 191 -2.01 11.17 13.50
C ILE A 191 -1.94 9.63 13.54
N GLY A 192 -2.13 8.97 12.40
CA GLY A 192 -2.26 7.52 12.29
C GLY A 192 -1.08 6.73 12.84
N PRO A 193 0.16 7.00 12.44
CA PRO A 193 1.34 6.28 12.94
C PRO A 193 1.52 6.43 14.45
N MET A 194 1.20 7.63 14.99
CA MET A 194 1.27 7.88 16.44
C MET A 194 0.24 7.05 17.22
N LEU A 195 -1.00 6.98 16.73
CA LEU A 195 -2.07 6.17 17.33
C LEU A 195 -1.74 4.68 17.22
N THR A 196 -1.28 4.24 16.06
CA THR A 196 -0.85 2.86 15.81
C THR A 196 0.27 2.45 16.76
N LYS A 197 1.32 3.27 16.88
CA LYS A 197 2.43 3.01 17.81
C LYS A 197 1.94 2.91 19.25
N ARG A 198 1.08 3.83 19.69
CA ARG A 198 0.51 3.79 21.05
C ARG A 198 -0.32 2.53 21.28
N SER A 199 -1.10 2.13 20.30
CA SER A 199 -1.92 0.91 20.35
C SER A 199 -1.05 -0.34 20.48
N LEU A 200 -0.02 -0.49 19.65
CA LEU A 200 0.90 -1.62 19.67
C LEU A 200 1.75 -1.67 20.96
N LEU A 201 2.18 -0.52 21.50
CA LEU A 201 2.85 -0.44 22.80
C LEU A 201 1.93 -0.89 23.94
N ARG A 202 0.64 -0.50 23.90
CA ARG A 202 -0.35 -0.89 24.92
C ARG A 202 -0.59 -2.39 24.96
N VAL A 203 -0.57 -3.04 23.80
CA VAL A 203 -0.78 -4.49 23.67
C VAL A 203 0.51 -5.28 23.94
N GLY A 204 1.67 -4.61 23.96
CA GLY A 204 2.98 -5.24 24.18
C GLY A 204 3.59 -5.88 22.94
N GLU A 205 3.04 -5.60 21.74
CA GLU A 205 3.58 -6.10 20.46
C GLU A 205 4.90 -5.43 20.10
N ILE A 206 5.08 -4.18 20.49
CA ILE A 206 6.36 -3.46 20.36
C ILE A 206 6.84 -2.96 21.72
N LYS A 207 8.15 -3.04 21.91
CA LYS A 207 8.81 -2.43 23.08
C LYS A 207 9.06 -0.93 22.83
N PRO A 208 9.17 -0.10 23.90
CA PRO A 208 9.46 1.33 23.77
C PRO A 208 10.70 1.64 22.91
N GLU A 209 11.66 0.70 22.89
CA GLU A 209 12.91 0.79 22.10
C GLU A 209 12.73 0.46 20.61
N GLY A 210 11.50 0.29 20.11
CA GLY A 210 11.20 0.01 18.71
C GLY A 210 11.45 -1.43 18.26
N ARG A 211 11.80 -2.35 19.17
CA ARG A 211 11.98 -3.77 18.84
C ARG A 211 10.65 -4.53 18.93
N THR A 212 10.36 -5.35 17.92
CA THR A 212 9.17 -6.23 17.95
C THR A 212 9.40 -7.39 18.93
N SER A 213 8.41 -7.70 19.76
CA SER A 213 8.46 -8.82 20.70
C SER A 213 8.59 -10.19 19.98
N ALA A 214 8.08 -10.30 18.76
CA ALA A 214 8.10 -11.52 17.95
C ALA A 214 9.48 -11.83 17.32
N ARG A 215 10.38 -10.87 17.22
CA ARG A 215 11.72 -11.11 16.70
C ARG A 215 12.61 -11.62 17.82
N LYS A 216 12.56 -12.92 18.11
CA LYS A 216 13.60 -13.59 18.88
C LYS A 216 14.91 -13.34 18.15
N LEU A 217 15.78 -12.48 18.70
CA LEU A 217 17.16 -12.38 18.26
C LEU A 217 17.74 -13.78 18.41
N ASN A 218 18.17 -14.40 17.32
CA ASN A 218 18.95 -15.61 17.38
C ASN A 218 20.21 -15.26 18.17
N PRO A 219 20.42 -15.82 19.37
CA PRO A 219 21.57 -15.49 20.20
C PRO A 219 22.90 -15.84 19.54
N ASP A 220 22.88 -16.71 18.52
CA ASP A 220 24.07 -17.24 17.85
C ASP A 220 24.60 -16.35 16.71
N ALA A 221 23.93 -15.24 16.36
CA ALA A 221 24.36 -14.34 15.28
C ALA A 221 25.47 -13.34 15.72
N LYS A 222 26.02 -13.45 16.94
CA LYS A 222 27.07 -12.57 17.46
C LYS A 222 28.51 -13.10 17.35
N THR A 223 28.73 -14.25 16.72
CA THR A 223 30.07 -14.90 16.69
C THR A 223 30.70 -14.99 15.32
N GLU A 224 30.17 -14.36 14.28
CA GLU A 224 30.84 -14.22 12.99
C GLU A 224 30.93 -12.72 12.61
N GLY A 225 31.95 -12.06 13.16
CA GLY A 225 32.40 -10.73 12.79
C GLY A 225 33.88 -10.73 12.51
#